data_79df223afb6491fa9f821d6c74bcf0a4
#
_entry.id   79df223afb6491fa9f821d6c74bcf0a4
#
_cell.length_a   1.000
_cell.length_b   1.000
_cell.length_c   1.000
_cell.angle_alpha   90.00
_cell.angle_beta   90.00
_cell.angle_gamma   90.00
#
_symmetry.space_group_name_H-M   'P 1'
#
loop_
_entity.id
_entity.type
_entity.pdbx_description
1 polymer ?
#
loop_
_entity_poly.entity_id
_entity_poly.type
_entity_poly.pdbx_seq_one_letter_code
_entity_poly.pdbx_strand_id
1 'polypeptide(L)'
;MGKIDEKKQLKRDALLNTAFELFTQKGIQETSVSDIATRAGVAKGTFYLYFKDKVDVRNLLIAHKSAQLFKVAEKALIKEREAGNASLDTFENKVLFLLNNIVDQLNENKILLNFISKNLGWGYFKQAILNPQLTDNIDFSTVFNDALAASNHTYKNPELMFFTIIELVGSTVYSSILYSEPVKIEELKPYLNEVVLSIIKLHEED
;
A
#
# COMPACT_ATOMS: atom_id res chain seq x y z
N MET A 1 22.63 13.12 -11.46
CA MET A 1 21.41 13.92 -11.23
C MET A 1 21.85 15.38 -11.11
N GLY A 2 21.29 16.31 -11.88
CA GLY A 2 21.73 17.71 -11.85
C GLY A 2 21.11 18.47 -10.69
N LYS A 3 21.78 19.53 -10.17
CA LYS A 3 21.26 20.40 -9.10
C LYS A 3 19.84 20.96 -9.35
N ILE A 4 19.42 21.03 -10.62
CA ILE A 4 18.08 21.50 -11.01
C ILE A 4 17.04 20.38 -10.73
N ASP A 5 17.39 19.13 -11.00
CA ASP A 5 16.52 17.98 -10.77
C ASP A 5 16.31 17.73 -9.27
N GLU A 6 17.36 17.89 -8.46
CA GLU A 6 17.28 17.81 -7.00
C GLU A 6 16.32 18.87 -6.42
N LYS A 7 16.43 20.13 -6.89
CA LYS A 7 15.52 21.20 -6.47
C LYS A 7 14.06 20.95 -6.88
N LYS A 8 13.83 20.34 -8.04
CA LYS A 8 12.48 19.97 -8.49
C LYS A 8 11.91 18.87 -7.60
N GLN A 9 12.73 17.84 -7.30
CA GLN A 9 12.31 16.74 -6.43
C GLN A 9 11.97 17.25 -5.02
N LEU A 10 12.84 18.08 -4.42
CA LEU A 10 12.58 18.67 -3.09
C LEU A 10 11.26 19.45 -3.02
N LYS A 11 10.93 20.22 -4.06
CA LYS A 11 9.64 20.95 -4.10
C LYS A 11 8.44 20.02 -4.25
N ARG A 12 8.58 18.97 -5.08
CA ARG A 12 7.55 17.96 -5.26
C ARG A 12 7.28 17.22 -3.95
N ASP A 13 8.33 16.82 -3.24
CA ASP A 13 8.24 16.09 -1.98
C ASP A 13 7.66 16.98 -0.86
N ALA A 14 8.04 18.26 -0.80
CA ALA A 14 7.45 19.22 0.12
C ALA A 14 5.94 19.38 -0.11
N LEU A 15 5.49 19.46 -1.36
CA LEU A 15 4.07 19.52 -1.70
C LEU A 15 3.32 18.25 -1.32
N LEU A 16 3.90 17.06 -1.56
CA LEU A 16 3.32 15.77 -1.20
C LEU A 16 3.20 15.61 0.32
N ASN A 17 4.26 15.90 1.06
CA ASN A 17 4.25 15.80 2.52
C ASN A 17 3.25 16.76 3.14
N THR A 18 3.22 18.02 2.67
CA THR A 18 2.25 19.01 3.13
C THR A 18 0.81 18.59 2.81
N ALA A 19 0.57 18.05 1.62
CA ALA A 19 -0.75 17.56 1.24
C ALA A 19 -1.19 16.39 2.14
N PHE A 20 -0.29 15.44 2.43
CA PHE A 20 -0.58 14.34 3.35
C PHE A 20 -0.98 14.84 4.73
N GLU A 21 -0.21 15.77 5.31
CA GLU A 21 -0.55 16.38 6.60
C GLU A 21 -1.93 17.05 6.59
N LEU A 22 -2.22 17.89 5.58
CA LEU A 22 -3.50 18.57 5.48
C LEU A 22 -4.67 17.60 5.25
N PHE A 23 -4.48 16.59 4.40
CA PHE A 23 -5.52 15.59 4.12
C PHE A 23 -5.85 14.75 5.34
N THR A 24 -4.86 14.44 6.17
CA THR A 24 -5.06 13.68 7.41
C THR A 24 -5.61 14.51 8.55
N GLN A 25 -5.34 15.82 8.59
CA GLN A 25 -5.82 16.74 9.63
C GLN A 25 -7.27 17.19 9.40
N LYS A 26 -7.58 17.71 8.23
CA LYS A 26 -8.89 18.32 7.94
C LYS A 26 -9.68 17.66 6.80
N GLY A 27 -9.09 16.65 6.19
CA GLY A 27 -9.71 15.93 5.08
C GLY A 27 -9.42 16.55 3.71
N ILE A 28 -9.61 15.73 2.66
CA ILE A 28 -9.32 16.12 1.27
C ILE A 28 -10.29 17.20 0.79
N GLN A 29 -11.56 17.12 1.18
CA GLN A 29 -12.58 18.08 0.73
C GLN A 29 -12.26 19.50 1.22
N GLU A 30 -11.91 19.64 2.49
CA GLU A 30 -11.62 20.90 3.15
C GLU A 30 -10.21 21.45 2.84
N THR A 31 -9.39 20.70 2.08
CA THR A 31 -8.05 21.13 1.68
C THR A 31 -8.07 21.71 0.28
N SER A 32 -7.61 22.96 0.14
CA SER A 32 -7.44 23.61 -1.16
C SER A 32 -6.00 23.47 -1.69
N VAL A 33 -5.82 23.60 -3.01
CA VAL A 33 -4.48 23.68 -3.63
C VAL A 33 -3.69 24.89 -3.08
N SER A 34 -4.39 26.00 -2.76
CA SER A 34 -3.76 27.17 -2.17
C SER A 34 -3.20 26.88 -0.78
N ASP A 35 -3.94 26.12 0.06
CA ASP A 35 -3.46 25.72 1.38
C ASP A 35 -2.18 24.88 1.28
N ILE A 36 -2.18 23.90 0.36
CA ILE A 36 -1.01 23.03 0.13
C ILE A 36 0.19 23.87 -0.32
N ALA A 37 0.03 24.72 -1.32
CA ALA A 37 1.11 25.54 -1.86
C ALA A 37 1.68 26.51 -0.83
N THR A 38 0.80 27.23 -0.13
CA THR A 38 1.19 28.20 0.91
C THR A 38 1.97 27.53 2.04
N ARG A 39 1.46 26.41 2.56
CA ARG A 39 2.11 25.69 3.67
C ARG A 39 3.40 24.98 3.23
N ALA A 40 3.51 24.57 1.96
CA ALA A 40 4.75 24.04 1.37
C ALA A 40 5.78 25.14 1.01
N GLY A 41 5.46 26.40 1.20
CA GLY A 41 6.36 27.53 0.92
C GLY A 41 6.58 27.78 -0.57
N VAL A 42 5.60 27.46 -1.44
CA VAL A 42 5.68 27.67 -2.88
C VAL A 42 4.50 28.46 -3.42
N ALA A 43 4.68 29.09 -4.58
CA ALA A 43 3.56 29.76 -5.27
C ALA A 43 2.54 28.70 -5.78
N LYS A 44 1.25 29.06 -5.81
CA LYS A 44 0.18 28.18 -6.31
C LYS A 44 0.45 27.68 -7.74
N GLY A 45 1.05 28.49 -8.61
CA GLY A 45 1.45 28.07 -9.95
C GLY A 45 2.51 26.97 -9.96
N THR A 46 3.35 26.90 -8.93
CA THR A 46 4.36 25.84 -8.77
C THR A 46 3.71 24.49 -8.53
N PHE A 47 2.59 24.41 -7.81
CA PHE A 47 1.82 23.19 -7.63
C PHE A 47 1.43 22.56 -8.97
N TYR A 48 0.89 23.37 -9.89
CA TYR A 48 0.43 22.90 -11.20
C TYR A 48 1.54 22.48 -12.17
N LEU A 49 2.81 22.76 -11.83
CA LEU A 49 3.94 22.18 -12.56
C LEU A 49 4.18 20.70 -12.25
N TYR A 50 3.66 20.22 -11.11
CA TYR A 50 3.88 18.85 -10.61
C TYR A 50 2.62 18.01 -10.61
N PHE A 51 1.45 18.60 -10.36
CA PHE A 51 0.19 17.90 -10.14
C PHE A 51 -0.95 18.59 -10.86
N LYS A 52 -1.86 17.80 -11.40
CA LYS A 52 -3.05 18.29 -12.10
C LYS A 52 -4.01 18.97 -11.14
N ASP A 53 -4.29 18.34 -10.00
CA ASP A 53 -5.19 18.80 -8.96
C ASP A 53 -4.93 18.07 -7.62
N LYS A 54 -5.72 18.37 -6.59
CA LYS A 54 -5.60 17.73 -5.27
C LYS A 54 -5.97 16.23 -5.27
N VAL A 55 -6.76 15.78 -6.25
CA VAL A 55 -7.14 14.37 -6.40
C VAL A 55 -5.97 13.58 -6.95
N ASP A 56 -5.24 14.16 -7.91
CA ASP A 56 -3.99 13.60 -8.43
C ASP A 56 -2.95 13.41 -7.30
N VAL A 57 -2.75 14.43 -6.47
CA VAL A 57 -1.88 14.34 -5.28
C VAL A 57 -2.34 13.25 -4.31
N ARG A 58 -3.65 13.14 -4.03
CA ARG A 58 -4.21 12.09 -3.18
C ARG A 58 -3.86 10.70 -3.72
N ASN A 59 -4.13 10.48 -5.02
CA ASN A 59 -3.92 9.19 -5.66
C ASN A 59 -2.45 8.77 -5.62
N LEU A 60 -1.56 9.73 -5.89
CA LEU A 60 -0.12 9.53 -5.79
C LEU A 60 0.32 9.21 -4.36
N LEU A 61 -0.22 9.92 -3.36
CA LEU A 61 0.07 9.66 -1.95
C LEU A 61 -0.38 8.27 -1.52
N ILE A 62 -1.57 7.81 -1.97
CA ILE A 62 -2.06 6.46 -1.68
C ILE A 62 -1.10 5.43 -2.27
N ALA A 63 -0.75 5.54 -3.54
CA ALA A 63 0.18 4.63 -4.21
C ALA A 63 1.54 4.60 -3.51
N HIS A 64 2.12 5.76 -3.22
CA HIS A 64 3.42 5.88 -2.55
C HIS A 64 3.41 5.30 -1.12
N LYS A 65 2.38 5.60 -0.32
CA LYS A 65 2.26 5.07 1.05
C LYS A 65 2.02 3.57 1.08
N SER A 66 1.20 3.04 0.16
CA SER A 66 1.00 1.60 0.01
C SER A 66 2.30 0.88 -0.39
N ALA A 67 3.07 1.47 -1.31
CA ALA A 67 4.38 0.97 -1.70
C ALA A 67 5.37 0.94 -0.53
N GLN A 68 5.37 1.97 0.32
CA GLN A 68 6.23 2.01 1.50
C GLN A 68 5.90 0.89 2.50
N LEU A 69 4.61 0.62 2.75
CA LEU A 69 4.18 -0.49 3.61
C LEU A 69 4.68 -1.84 3.06
N PHE A 70 4.50 -2.06 1.77
CA PHE A 70 4.94 -3.29 1.11
C PHE A 70 6.47 -3.45 1.19
N LYS A 71 7.23 -2.39 0.91
CA LYS A 71 8.70 -2.40 0.96
C LYS A 71 9.25 -2.75 2.35
N VAL A 72 8.59 -2.28 3.41
CA VAL A 72 8.97 -2.65 4.78
C VAL A 72 8.69 -4.13 5.02
N ALA A 73 7.52 -4.63 4.61
CA ALA A 73 7.15 -6.03 4.74
C ALA A 73 8.06 -6.95 3.93
N GLU A 74 8.40 -6.58 2.69
CA GLU A 74 9.32 -7.32 1.82
C GLU A 74 10.72 -7.43 2.44
N LYS A 75 11.27 -6.31 2.95
CA LYS A 75 12.57 -6.32 3.64
C LYS A 75 12.56 -7.22 4.87
N ALA A 76 11.45 -7.21 5.63
CA ALA A 76 11.30 -8.10 6.77
C ALA A 76 11.26 -9.57 6.33
N LEU A 77 10.54 -9.90 5.26
CA LEU A 77 10.49 -11.24 4.68
C LEU A 77 11.88 -11.73 4.23
N ILE A 78 12.62 -10.88 3.52
CA ILE A 78 13.99 -11.21 3.07
C ILE A 78 14.88 -11.52 4.26
N LYS A 79 14.86 -10.66 5.29
CA LYS A 79 15.64 -10.84 6.52
C LYS A 79 15.33 -12.15 7.24
N GLU A 80 14.05 -12.52 7.37
CA GLU A 80 13.64 -13.78 8.00
C GLU A 80 14.13 -15.00 7.20
N ARG A 81 14.07 -14.94 5.87
CA ARG A 81 14.56 -16.01 5.02
C ARG A 81 16.09 -16.15 5.09
N GLU A 82 16.83 -15.04 5.10
CA GLU A 82 18.29 -15.04 5.30
C GLU A 82 18.68 -15.59 6.69
N ALA A 83 17.82 -15.42 7.69
CA ALA A 83 17.99 -16.01 9.02
C ALA A 83 17.69 -17.53 9.06
N GLY A 84 17.29 -18.13 7.94
CA GLY A 84 17.05 -19.58 7.84
C GLY A 84 15.63 -20.01 8.22
N ASN A 85 14.65 -19.12 8.21
CA ASN A 85 13.25 -19.48 8.48
C ASN A 85 12.64 -20.22 7.29
N ALA A 86 12.80 -21.55 7.26
CA ALA A 86 12.31 -22.42 6.19
C ALA A 86 10.76 -22.46 6.08
N SER A 87 10.03 -22.01 7.12
CA SER A 87 8.56 -21.92 7.01
C SER A 87 8.11 -20.93 5.95
N LEU A 88 8.97 -19.95 5.57
CA LEU A 88 8.70 -18.94 4.55
C LEU A 88 9.09 -19.37 3.12
N ASP A 89 9.30 -20.65 2.86
CA ASP A 89 9.66 -21.13 1.52
C ASP A 89 8.44 -21.30 0.61
N THR A 90 7.25 -21.55 1.18
CA THR A 90 6.02 -21.68 0.39
C THR A 90 5.43 -20.31 -0.01
N PHE A 91 4.70 -20.28 -1.11
CA PHE A 91 4.00 -19.09 -1.60
C PHE A 91 2.99 -18.57 -0.57
N GLU A 92 2.19 -19.47 0.00
CA GLU A 92 1.14 -19.19 0.99
C GLU A 92 1.73 -18.49 2.22
N ASN A 93 2.81 -19.03 2.77
CA ASN A 93 3.46 -18.47 3.95
C ASN A 93 4.13 -17.12 3.68
N LYS A 94 4.67 -16.90 2.48
CA LYS A 94 5.15 -15.57 2.05
C LYS A 94 4.02 -14.56 2.00
N VAL A 95 2.88 -14.94 1.40
CA VAL A 95 1.69 -14.07 1.33
C VAL A 95 1.19 -13.73 2.73
N LEU A 96 1.03 -14.73 3.61
CA LEU A 96 0.60 -14.49 4.99
C LEU A 96 1.58 -13.62 5.77
N PHE A 97 2.89 -13.82 5.61
CA PHE A 97 3.90 -13.00 6.28
C PHE A 97 3.80 -11.54 5.85
N LEU A 98 3.75 -11.27 4.53
CA LEU A 98 3.61 -9.92 3.99
C LEU A 98 2.32 -9.25 4.48
N LEU A 99 1.21 -9.99 4.42
CA LEU A 99 -0.09 -9.51 4.88
C LEU A 99 -0.07 -9.14 6.36
N ASN A 100 0.39 -10.04 7.22
CA ASN A 100 0.44 -9.80 8.66
C ASN A 100 1.37 -8.64 9.01
N ASN A 101 2.52 -8.51 8.35
CA ASN A 101 3.43 -7.39 8.56
C ASN A 101 2.79 -6.05 8.15
N ILE A 102 2.07 -6.00 7.02
CA ILE A 102 1.34 -4.79 6.60
C ILE A 102 0.22 -4.45 7.59
N VAL A 103 -0.51 -5.45 8.06
CA VAL A 103 -1.57 -5.24 9.08
C VAL A 103 -0.99 -4.69 10.38
N ASP A 104 0.16 -5.18 10.82
CA ASP A 104 0.84 -4.67 12.03
C ASP A 104 1.28 -3.22 11.86
N GLN A 105 1.88 -2.87 10.72
CA GLN A 105 2.25 -1.49 10.41
C GLN A 105 1.01 -0.55 10.40
N LEU A 106 -0.12 -1.02 9.87
CA LEU A 106 -1.37 -0.24 9.85
C LEU A 106 -2.01 -0.13 11.24
N ASN A 107 -1.89 -1.16 12.08
CA ASN A 107 -2.35 -1.13 13.47
C ASN A 107 -1.55 -0.12 14.31
N GLU A 108 -0.25 -0.01 14.07
CA GLU A 108 0.62 0.99 14.70
C GLU A 108 0.34 2.42 14.19
N ASN A 109 -0.11 2.57 12.95
CA ASN A 109 -0.36 3.88 12.31
C ASN A 109 -1.80 4.04 11.82
N LYS A 110 -2.72 4.30 12.75
CA LYS A 110 -4.15 4.48 12.46
C LYS A 110 -4.45 5.68 11.54
N ILE A 111 -3.59 6.70 11.53
CA ILE A 111 -3.72 7.85 10.62
C ILE A 111 -3.49 7.38 9.19
N LEU A 112 -2.45 6.59 8.97
CA LEU A 112 -2.13 6.02 7.67
C LEU A 112 -3.22 5.04 7.21
N LEU A 113 -3.69 4.16 8.12
CA LEU A 113 -4.79 3.23 7.86
C LEU A 113 -6.03 4.00 7.39
N ASN A 114 -6.46 5.02 8.13
CA ASN A 114 -7.65 5.82 7.79
C ASN A 114 -7.49 6.55 6.45
N PHE A 115 -6.29 7.05 6.15
CA PHE A 115 -6.01 7.71 4.88
C PHE A 115 -6.05 6.72 3.71
N ILE A 116 -5.40 5.57 3.83
CA ILE A 116 -5.35 4.56 2.77
C ILE A 116 -6.73 3.94 2.56
N SER A 117 -7.37 3.41 3.61
CA SER A 117 -8.59 2.60 3.50
C SER A 117 -9.80 3.37 2.98
N LYS A 118 -9.93 4.67 3.33
CA LYS A 118 -11.01 5.51 2.77
C LYS A 118 -10.87 5.79 1.26
N ASN A 119 -9.72 5.51 0.70
CA ASN A 119 -9.35 5.92 -0.65
C ASN A 119 -8.81 4.76 -1.49
N LEU A 120 -8.59 3.59 -0.90
CA LEU A 120 -8.03 2.42 -1.57
C LEU A 120 -9.18 1.62 -2.21
N GLY A 121 -9.31 1.75 -3.53
CA GLY A 121 -10.01 0.75 -4.33
C GLY A 121 -9.00 0.00 -5.19
N TRP A 122 -9.34 -1.20 -5.62
CA TRP A 122 -8.53 -2.03 -6.51
C TRP A 122 -7.92 -1.26 -7.68
N GLY A 123 -8.65 -0.30 -8.27
CA GLY A 123 -8.17 0.50 -9.39
C GLY A 123 -6.90 1.30 -9.07
N TYR A 124 -6.75 1.79 -7.84
CA TYR A 124 -5.52 2.50 -7.43
C TYR A 124 -4.38 1.54 -7.14
N PHE A 125 -4.65 0.40 -6.51
CA PHE A 125 -3.67 -0.65 -6.30
C PHE A 125 -3.15 -1.19 -7.63
N LYS A 126 -4.05 -1.45 -8.59
CA LYS A 126 -3.68 -1.86 -9.95
C LYS A 126 -2.82 -0.81 -10.67
N GLN A 127 -3.14 0.47 -10.54
CA GLN A 127 -2.29 1.53 -11.08
C GLN A 127 -0.92 1.60 -10.42
N ALA A 128 -0.83 1.36 -9.12
CA ALA A 128 0.45 1.28 -8.41
C ALA A 128 1.30 0.10 -8.90
N ILE A 129 0.67 -1.06 -9.14
CA ILE A 129 1.32 -2.24 -9.74
C ILE A 129 1.85 -1.94 -11.14
N LEU A 130 1.05 -1.29 -11.99
CA LEU A 130 1.38 -1.05 -13.40
C LEU A 130 2.29 0.16 -13.64
N ASN A 131 2.52 1.01 -12.63
CA ASN A 131 3.30 2.24 -12.75
C ASN A 131 4.40 2.34 -11.67
N PRO A 132 5.56 1.69 -11.88
CA PRO A 132 6.67 1.73 -10.91
C PRO A 132 7.13 3.14 -10.55
N GLN A 133 6.94 4.13 -11.45
CA GLN A 133 7.26 5.53 -11.19
C GLN A 133 6.39 6.18 -10.09
N LEU A 134 5.19 5.65 -9.85
CA LEU A 134 4.30 6.11 -8.77
C LEU A 134 4.68 5.52 -7.41
N THR A 135 5.52 4.50 -7.39
CA THR A 135 5.81 3.65 -6.23
C THR A 135 7.29 3.62 -5.86
N ASP A 136 8.05 4.68 -6.14
CA ASP A 136 9.51 4.75 -5.92
C ASP A 136 10.29 3.60 -6.58
N ASN A 137 9.86 3.22 -7.79
CA ASN A 137 10.39 2.08 -8.56
C ASN A 137 10.21 0.71 -7.86
N ILE A 138 9.22 0.58 -6.98
CA ILE A 138 8.80 -0.74 -6.52
C ILE A 138 7.96 -1.34 -7.64
N ASP A 139 8.49 -2.36 -8.27
CA ASP A 139 7.77 -3.13 -9.26
C ASP A 139 6.98 -4.26 -8.57
N PHE A 140 5.79 -3.93 -8.10
CA PHE A 140 4.89 -4.93 -7.50
C PHE A 140 4.58 -6.07 -8.46
N SER A 141 4.56 -5.80 -9.78
CA SER A 141 4.24 -6.83 -10.77
C SER A 141 5.35 -7.88 -10.84
N THR A 142 6.61 -7.46 -10.77
CA THR A 142 7.75 -8.37 -10.73
C THR A 142 7.74 -9.19 -9.43
N VAL A 143 7.62 -8.56 -8.27
CA VAL A 143 7.57 -9.28 -6.97
C VAL A 143 6.43 -10.30 -6.95
N PHE A 144 5.27 -9.93 -7.49
CA PHE A 144 4.11 -10.78 -7.57
C PHE A 144 4.31 -11.96 -8.53
N ASN A 145 4.78 -11.68 -9.75
CA ASN A 145 5.03 -12.71 -10.75
C ASN A 145 6.16 -13.68 -10.32
N ASP A 146 7.20 -13.16 -9.68
CA ASP A 146 8.30 -13.96 -9.14
C ASP A 146 7.80 -14.86 -8.00
N ALA A 147 6.91 -14.37 -7.15
CA ALA A 147 6.31 -15.17 -6.09
C ALA A 147 5.44 -16.30 -6.64
N LEU A 148 4.62 -16.01 -7.67
CA LEU A 148 3.83 -17.03 -8.38
C LEU A 148 4.72 -18.04 -9.11
N ALA A 149 5.75 -17.58 -9.83
CA ALA A 149 6.68 -18.43 -10.56
C ALA A 149 7.52 -19.34 -9.64
N ALA A 150 7.78 -18.89 -8.42
CA ALA A 150 8.49 -19.68 -7.41
C ALA A 150 7.58 -20.66 -6.63
N SER A 151 6.27 -20.64 -6.90
CA SER A 151 5.31 -21.60 -6.33
C SER A 151 5.44 -22.96 -7.02
N ASN A 152 5.13 -24.02 -6.28
CA ASN A 152 5.01 -25.37 -6.84
C ASN A 152 3.65 -25.63 -7.51
N HIS A 153 2.74 -24.66 -7.43
CA HIS A 153 1.39 -24.70 -7.98
C HIS A 153 1.21 -23.66 -9.07
N THR A 154 0.34 -23.95 -10.01
CA THR A 154 -0.23 -22.95 -10.93
C THR A 154 -1.53 -22.41 -10.36
N TYR A 155 -1.87 -21.17 -10.72
CA TYR A 155 -3.06 -20.50 -10.18
C TYR A 155 -3.94 -19.95 -11.30
N LYS A 156 -5.22 -20.33 -11.31
CA LYS A 156 -6.20 -19.72 -12.21
C LYS A 156 -6.57 -18.32 -11.74
N ASN A 157 -6.62 -17.38 -12.70
CA ASN A 157 -7.01 -15.99 -12.43
C ASN A 157 -6.28 -15.34 -11.24
N PRO A 158 -4.93 -15.28 -11.22
CA PRO A 158 -4.19 -14.73 -10.09
C PRO A 158 -4.59 -13.27 -9.76
N GLU A 159 -4.94 -12.46 -10.76
CA GLU A 159 -5.42 -11.09 -10.55
C GLU A 159 -6.69 -11.07 -9.70
N LEU A 160 -7.66 -11.97 -9.97
CA LEU A 160 -8.90 -12.08 -9.19
C LEU A 160 -8.62 -12.58 -7.77
N MET A 161 -7.69 -13.53 -7.61
CA MET A 161 -7.25 -14.00 -6.29
C MET A 161 -6.75 -12.85 -5.42
N PHE A 162 -5.81 -12.05 -5.93
CA PHE A 162 -5.26 -10.93 -5.17
C PHE A 162 -6.27 -9.81 -4.95
N PHE A 163 -7.08 -9.50 -5.95
CA PHE A 163 -8.19 -8.57 -5.80
C PHE A 163 -9.06 -8.96 -4.60
N THR A 164 -9.48 -10.21 -4.54
CA THR A 164 -10.36 -10.70 -3.46
C THR A 164 -9.67 -10.63 -2.10
N ILE A 165 -8.39 -11.01 -2.01
CA ILE A 165 -7.62 -10.92 -0.77
C ILE A 165 -7.50 -9.47 -0.30
N ILE A 166 -7.12 -8.55 -1.18
CA ILE A 166 -6.88 -7.15 -0.84
C ILE A 166 -8.17 -6.45 -0.38
N GLU A 167 -9.28 -6.64 -1.10
CA GLU A 167 -10.56 -6.04 -0.74
C GLU A 167 -11.09 -6.61 0.58
N LEU A 168 -11.01 -7.93 0.77
CA LEU A 168 -11.42 -8.57 2.02
C LEU A 168 -10.60 -8.05 3.20
N VAL A 169 -9.27 -8.11 3.10
CA VAL A 169 -8.37 -7.70 4.18
C VAL A 169 -8.50 -6.21 4.45
N GLY A 170 -8.48 -5.39 3.41
CA GLY A 170 -8.57 -3.93 3.55
C GLY A 170 -9.81 -3.48 4.31
N SER A 171 -10.98 -4.06 3.99
CA SER A 171 -12.24 -3.71 4.63
C SER A 171 -12.32 -4.23 6.08
N THR A 172 -11.98 -5.50 6.30
CA THR A 172 -12.11 -6.13 7.62
C THR A 172 -11.10 -5.59 8.63
N VAL A 173 -9.85 -5.38 8.21
CA VAL A 173 -8.79 -4.81 9.04
C VAL A 173 -9.12 -3.37 9.43
N TYR A 174 -9.66 -2.57 8.51
CA TYR A 174 -10.09 -1.20 8.80
C TYR A 174 -11.11 -1.16 9.95
N SER A 175 -12.17 -1.98 9.89
CA SER A 175 -13.21 -2.03 10.91
C SER A 175 -12.68 -2.52 12.26
N SER A 176 -11.85 -3.56 12.24
CA SER A 176 -11.29 -4.16 13.43
C SER A 176 -10.30 -3.20 14.14
N ILE A 177 -9.39 -2.56 13.42
CA ILE A 177 -8.38 -1.66 14.01
C ILE A 177 -9.00 -0.36 14.53
N LEU A 178 -9.92 0.25 13.79
CA LEU A 178 -10.47 1.56 14.17
C LEU A 178 -11.63 1.47 15.15
N TYR A 179 -12.46 0.43 15.04
CA TYR A 179 -13.70 0.32 15.80
C TYR A 179 -13.74 -0.90 16.73
N SER A 180 -12.78 -1.83 16.61
CA SER A 180 -12.80 -3.13 17.29
C SER A 180 -14.06 -3.94 16.97
N GLU A 181 -14.56 -3.81 15.76
CA GLU A 181 -15.80 -4.45 15.29
C GLU A 181 -15.55 -5.36 14.08
N PRO A 182 -16.17 -6.54 14.06
CA PRO A 182 -16.92 -7.19 15.14
C PRO A 182 -16.02 -7.72 16.27
N VAL A 183 -14.70 -7.79 16.05
CA VAL A 183 -13.70 -8.25 17.00
C VAL A 183 -12.43 -7.40 16.89
N LYS A 184 -11.55 -7.49 17.87
CA LYS A 184 -10.24 -6.83 17.84
C LYS A 184 -9.32 -7.47 16.81
N ILE A 185 -8.28 -6.72 16.40
CA ILE A 185 -7.36 -7.17 15.36
C ILE A 185 -6.59 -8.44 15.75
N GLU A 186 -6.30 -8.63 17.04
CA GLU A 186 -5.63 -9.82 17.54
C GLU A 186 -6.47 -11.10 17.33
N GLU A 187 -7.79 -10.99 17.41
CA GLU A 187 -8.73 -12.07 17.15
C GLU A 187 -9.00 -12.24 15.64
N LEU A 188 -9.03 -11.13 14.91
CA LEU A 188 -9.28 -11.15 13.46
C LEU A 188 -8.13 -11.78 12.67
N LYS A 189 -6.86 -11.48 13.02
CA LYS A 189 -5.67 -11.95 12.26
C LYS A 189 -5.63 -13.46 12.01
N PRO A 190 -5.76 -14.35 13.02
CA PRO A 190 -5.76 -15.79 12.76
C PRO A 190 -6.90 -16.24 11.84
N TYR A 191 -8.10 -15.67 12.01
CA TYR A 191 -9.23 -15.95 11.12
C TYR A 191 -8.94 -15.49 9.66
N LEU A 192 -8.40 -14.28 9.46
CA LEU A 192 -8.02 -13.80 8.14
C LEU A 192 -6.98 -14.69 7.48
N ASN A 193 -6.00 -15.18 8.23
CA ASN A 193 -4.99 -16.10 7.68
C ASN A 193 -5.63 -17.36 7.10
N GLU A 194 -6.59 -17.98 7.82
CA GLU A 194 -7.32 -19.15 7.34
C GLU A 194 -8.14 -18.85 6.08
N VAL A 195 -8.83 -17.71 6.04
CA VAL A 195 -9.63 -17.28 4.88
C VAL A 195 -8.73 -17.01 3.67
N VAL A 196 -7.60 -16.32 3.86
CA VAL A 196 -6.64 -16.03 2.78
C VAL A 196 -6.07 -17.33 2.20
N LEU A 197 -5.68 -18.28 3.04
CA LEU A 197 -5.24 -19.62 2.59
C LEU A 197 -6.33 -20.34 1.79
N SER A 198 -7.59 -20.24 2.23
CA SER A 198 -8.72 -20.82 1.51
C SER A 198 -8.93 -20.18 0.14
N ILE A 199 -8.75 -18.85 0.03
CA ILE A 199 -8.82 -18.14 -1.26
C ILE A 199 -7.69 -18.60 -2.18
N ILE A 200 -6.46 -18.68 -1.69
CA ILE A 200 -5.31 -19.15 -2.47
C ILE A 200 -5.59 -20.56 -3.00
N LYS A 201 -5.99 -21.48 -2.12
CA LYS A 201 -6.31 -22.86 -2.47
C LYS A 201 -7.45 -22.97 -3.50
N LEU A 202 -8.46 -22.09 -3.45
CA LEU A 202 -9.56 -22.06 -4.43
C LEU A 202 -9.05 -21.77 -5.85
N HIS A 203 -7.92 -21.09 -5.98
CA HIS A 203 -7.33 -20.70 -7.25
C HIS A 203 -6.21 -21.63 -7.72
N GLU A 204 -5.78 -22.61 -6.91
CA GLU A 204 -4.83 -23.63 -7.34
C GLU A 204 -5.39 -24.45 -8.50
N GLU A 205 -4.53 -24.78 -9.45
CA GLU A 205 -4.80 -25.73 -10.53
C GLU A 205 -4.03 -27.02 -10.25
N ASP A 206 -4.68 -28.15 -10.49
CA ASP A 206 -4.09 -29.51 -10.36
C ASP A 206 -2.93 -29.73 -11.37
#